data_c741141067259cfa4f593b45ead0893b
#
_entry.id   c741141067259cfa4f593b45ead0893b
#
_cell.length_a   1.000
_cell.length_b   1.000
_cell.length_c   1.000
_cell.angle_alpha   90.00
_cell.angle_beta   90.00
_cell.angle_gamma   90.00
#
_symmetry.space_group_name_H-M   'P 1'
#
loop_
_entity.id
_entity.type
_entity.pdbx_description
1 polymer ?
#
loop_
_entity_poly.entity_id
_entity_poly.type
_entity_poly.pdbx_seq_one_letter_code
_entity_poly.pdbx_strand_id
1 'polypeptide(L)'
;MNPTRRQFLTSTTIGGVAASVLGFDLTPAYAEVRELKIARTTETRSTCPYCSVSCGVILHTLGDKSRNVKPRIVHVEGDPDHPINQGTLCPKGITLKQNIVNDRRLTTVRYRAPGSRVWEDKSWDWAIDRIARSLKKTRDEKLRVKDAQGRTINALTAVGVIGGCTDTNELNYLLVKAFRAGLGVVPIEQQARI
;
A
#
# COMPACT_ATOMS: atom_id res chain seq x y z
N MET A 1 5.75 -9.36 41.47
CA MET A 1 4.84 -8.29 41.07
C MET A 1 5.53 -7.42 40.05
N ASN A 2 5.03 -7.39 38.81
CA ASN A 2 5.60 -6.49 37.79
C ASN A 2 5.06 -5.08 38.02
N PRO A 3 5.93 -4.06 38.08
CA PRO A 3 5.47 -2.68 38.25
C PRO A 3 4.63 -2.23 37.06
N THR A 4 3.56 -1.48 37.33
CA THR A 4 2.79 -0.86 36.26
C THR A 4 3.62 0.22 35.58
N ARG A 5 3.30 0.54 34.31
CA ARG A 5 3.97 1.58 33.52
C ARG A 5 4.04 2.93 34.24
N ARG A 6 3.02 3.26 35.04
CA ARG A 6 2.95 4.47 35.86
C ARG A 6 3.91 4.39 37.04
N GLN A 7 4.03 3.24 37.70
CA GLN A 7 4.98 3.02 38.80
C GLN A 7 6.42 3.05 38.30
N PHE A 8 6.69 2.51 37.10
CA PHE A 8 8.01 2.62 36.48
C PHE A 8 8.40 4.08 36.17
N LEU A 9 7.48 4.87 35.60
CA LEU A 9 7.74 6.28 35.29
C LEU A 9 7.92 7.13 36.56
N THR A 10 7.14 6.88 37.62
CA THR A 10 7.31 7.59 38.91
C THR A 10 8.60 7.20 39.61
N SER A 11 9.02 5.95 39.58
CA SER A 11 10.30 5.53 40.17
C SER A 11 11.50 6.07 39.41
N THR A 12 11.45 6.19 38.08
CA THR A 12 12.52 6.85 37.32
C THR A 12 12.61 8.35 37.54
N THR A 13 11.46 9.03 37.76
CA THR A 13 11.48 10.46 38.10
C THR A 13 12.04 10.70 39.51
N ILE A 14 11.65 9.88 40.47
CA ILE A 14 12.19 9.95 41.86
C ILE A 14 13.68 9.59 41.86
N GLY A 15 14.10 8.58 41.08
CA GLY A 15 15.52 8.25 40.94
C GLY A 15 16.36 9.37 40.32
N GLY A 16 15.83 10.08 39.32
CA GLY A 16 16.46 11.24 38.70
C GLY A 16 16.63 12.39 39.66
N VAL A 17 15.62 12.73 40.49
CA VAL A 17 15.71 13.76 41.51
C VAL A 17 16.69 13.33 42.62
N ALA A 18 16.67 12.09 43.06
CA ALA A 18 17.62 11.58 44.02
C ALA A 18 19.09 11.64 43.53
N ALA A 19 19.32 11.34 42.24
CA ALA A 19 20.64 11.43 41.64
C ALA A 19 21.15 12.90 41.59
N SER A 20 20.29 13.85 41.25
CA SER A 20 20.67 15.28 41.24
C SER A 20 20.96 15.81 42.66
N VAL A 21 20.24 15.35 43.68
CA VAL A 21 20.50 15.68 45.10
C VAL A 21 21.85 15.12 45.59
N LEU A 22 22.26 13.97 44.99
CA LEU A 22 23.57 13.36 45.29
C LEU A 22 24.74 13.94 44.45
N GLY A 23 24.49 15.03 43.70
CA GLY A 23 25.51 15.73 42.93
C GLY A 23 25.84 15.10 41.57
N PHE A 24 25.04 14.19 41.09
CA PHE A 24 25.20 13.68 39.72
C PHE A 24 24.62 14.69 38.72
N ASP A 25 25.46 15.16 37.81
CA ASP A 25 25.03 16.00 36.69
C ASP A 25 24.40 15.16 35.60
N LEU A 26 23.07 15.27 35.45
CA LEU A 26 22.31 14.58 34.45
C LEU A 26 22.17 15.37 33.12
N THR A 27 22.72 16.60 33.09
CA THR A 27 22.63 17.47 31.90
C THR A 27 23.20 16.81 30.65
N PRO A 28 24.32 16.06 30.66
CA PRO A 28 24.82 15.36 29.50
C PRO A 28 23.86 14.26 29.00
N ALA A 29 23.20 13.57 29.92
CA ALA A 29 22.25 12.51 29.56
C ALA A 29 20.98 13.07 28.87
N TYR A 30 20.52 14.24 29.31
CA TYR A 30 19.38 14.90 28.65
C TYR A 30 19.78 15.60 27.35
N ALA A 31 21.02 16.07 27.20
CA ALA A 31 21.50 16.69 25.96
C ALA A 31 21.61 15.72 24.78
N GLU A 32 21.74 14.40 25.05
CA GLU A 32 21.79 13.36 24.01
C GLU A 32 20.41 12.82 23.58
N VAL A 33 19.34 13.28 24.21
CA VAL A 33 17.98 12.85 23.77
C VAL A 33 17.71 13.45 22.40
N ARG A 34 17.92 12.64 21.36
CA ARG A 34 17.59 13.03 19.99
C ARG A 34 16.09 13.17 19.84
N GLU A 35 15.67 14.28 19.25
CA GLU A 35 14.28 14.46 18.87
C GLU A 35 13.80 13.29 18.00
N LEU A 36 12.62 12.74 18.30
CA LEU A 36 12.06 11.64 17.51
C LEU A 36 11.90 12.06 16.05
N LYS A 37 12.22 11.19 15.13
CA LYS A 37 12.09 11.44 13.68
C LYS A 37 10.69 11.89 13.25
N ILE A 38 9.67 11.54 14.04
CA ILE A 38 8.26 11.83 13.77
C ILE A 38 7.76 13.10 14.46
N ALA A 39 8.56 13.74 15.35
CA ALA A 39 8.11 14.89 16.16
C ALA A 39 7.66 16.11 15.34
N ARG A 40 8.17 16.25 14.11
CA ARG A 40 7.84 17.38 13.20
C ARG A 40 7.26 16.89 11.87
N THR A 41 6.60 15.76 11.86
CA THR A 41 6.01 15.21 10.64
C THR A 41 4.54 15.60 10.51
N THR A 42 4.08 15.66 9.26
CA THR A 42 2.65 15.66 8.96
C THR A 42 2.19 14.21 8.86
N GLU A 43 1.16 13.86 9.60
CA GLU A 43 0.52 12.56 9.58
C GLU A 43 -0.56 12.49 8.51
N THR A 44 -0.54 11.42 7.74
CA THR A 44 -1.59 11.12 6.76
C THR A 44 -2.05 9.69 6.95
N ARG A 45 -3.33 9.50 7.23
CA ARG A 45 -3.94 8.17 7.34
C ARG A 45 -4.16 7.56 5.95
N SER A 46 -3.88 6.29 5.83
CA SER A 46 -4.00 5.53 4.58
C SER A 46 -4.29 4.06 4.89
N THR A 47 -4.42 3.25 3.86
CA THR A 47 -4.65 1.81 3.96
C THR A 47 -3.46 1.05 3.38
N CYS A 48 -3.08 -0.05 4.04
CA CYS A 48 -2.04 -0.95 3.57
C CYS A 48 -2.49 -1.62 2.25
N PRO A 49 -1.64 -1.61 1.19
CA PRO A 49 -2.03 -2.13 -0.13
C PRO A 49 -1.82 -3.64 -0.30
N TYR A 50 -1.34 -4.36 0.72
CA TYR A 50 -0.84 -5.73 0.51
C TYR A 50 -1.90 -6.82 0.54
N CYS A 51 -2.99 -6.66 1.25
CA CYS A 51 -4.04 -7.68 1.29
C CYS A 51 -5.40 -7.11 1.68
N SER A 52 -6.43 -7.95 1.54
CA SER A 52 -7.82 -7.59 1.83
C SER A 52 -8.13 -7.36 3.30
N VAL A 53 -7.19 -7.58 4.22
CA VAL A 53 -7.33 -7.15 5.63
C VAL A 53 -7.45 -5.64 5.74
N SER A 54 -6.83 -4.89 4.79
CA SER A 54 -6.96 -3.43 4.69
C SER A 54 -6.56 -2.69 5.97
N CYS A 55 -5.44 -3.11 6.59
CA CYS A 55 -4.94 -2.46 7.80
C CYS A 55 -4.76 -0.95 7.60
N GLY A 56 -5.23 -0.16 8.58
CA GLY A 56 -4.96 1.27 8.63
C GLY A 56 -3.49 1.55 8.94
N VAL A 57 -2.91 2.51 8.25
CA VAL A 57 -1.54 2.97 8.44
C VAL A 57 -1.47 4.48 8.55
N ILE A 58 -0.51 4.98 9.32
CA ILE A 58 -0.15 6.39 9.41
C ILE A 58 1.16 6.60 8.65
N LEU A 59 1.14 7.50 7.69
CA LEU A 59 2.30 7.92 6.92
C LEU A 59 2.84 9.22 7.52
N HIS A 60 4.05 9.19 8.04
CA HIS A 60 4.75 10.36 8.57
C HIS A 60 5.60 11.00 7.47
N THR A 61 5.29 12.23 7.12
CA THR A 61 5.91 12.96 6.02
C THR A 61 6.65 14.19 6.54
N LEU A 62 7.92 14.35 6.17
CA LEU A 62 8.67 15.58 6.32
C LEU A 62 8.71 16.34 5.00
N GLY A 63 8.66 17.67 5.10
CA GLY A 63 8.69 18.57 3.95
C GLY A 63 7.36 19.30 3.79
N ASP A 64 7.43 20.42 3.08
CA ASP A 64 6.28 21.30 2.86
C ASP A 64 6.39 21.91 1.46
N LYS A 65 5.44 21.60 0.62
CA LYS A 65 5.38 22.15 -0.75
C LYS A 65 5.22 23.66 -0.78
N SER A 66 4.55 24.25 0.22
CA SER A 66 4.36 25.70 0.32
C SER A 66 5.70 26.43 0.56
N ARG A 67 6.67 25.72 1.10
CA ARG A 67 8.04 26.21 1.34
C ARG A 67 9.08 25.68 0.35
N ASN A 68 8.63 25.11 -0.77
CA ASN A 68 9.49 24.47 -1.78
C ASN A 68 10.35 23.31 -1.24
N VAL A 69 9.96 22.70 -0.12
CA VAL A 69 10.63 21.52 0.45
C VAL A 69 9.88 20.28 -0.04
N LYS A 70 10.55 19.45 -0.84
CA LYS A 70 9.95 18.20 -1.37
C LYS A 70 9.54 17.27 -0.22
N PRO A 71 8.25 16.92 -0.09
CA PRO A 71 7.80 15.99 0.93
C PRO A 71 8.41 14.60 0.74
N ARG A 72 8.82 13.98 1.84
CA ARG A 72 9.31 12.59 1.85
C ARG A 72 8.73 11.83 3.02
N ILE A 73 8.37 10.57 2.81
CA ILE A 73 7.91 9.67 3.86
C ILE A 73 9.13 9.24 4.69
N VAL A 74 9.08 9.50 5.99
CA VAL A 74 10.17 9.15 6.91
C VAL A 74 9.84 7.94 7.79
N HIS A 75 8.54 7.71 8.05
CA HIS A 75 8.07 6.59 8.86
C HIS A 75 6.68 6.14 8.42
N VAL A 76 6.37 4.86 8.66
CA VAL A 76 5.03 4.27 8.48
C VAL A 76 4.77 3.38 9.68
N GLU A 77 3.62 3.55 10.30
CA GLU A 77 3.17 2.73 11.43
C GLU A 77 1.69 2.36 11.29
N GLY A 78 1.23 1.44 12.12
CA GLY A 78 -0.19 1.07 12.16
C GLY A 78 -1.02 2.14 12.85
N ASP A 79 -2.21 2.41 12.31
CA ASP A 79 -3.16 3.36 12.89
C ASP A 79 -3.85 2.72 14.12
N PRO A 80 -3.63 3.23 15.33
CA PRO A 80 -4.24 2.69 16.55
C PRO A 80 -5.76 2.89 16.61
N ASP A 81 -6.29 3.88 15.88
CA ASP A 81 -7.72 4.17 15.84
C ASP A 81 -8.45 3.31 14.78
N HIS A 82 -7.71 2.57 13.96
CA HIS A 82 -8.31 1.76 12.91
C HIS A 82 -8.96 0.49 13.49
N PRO A 83 -10.25 0.21 13.21
CA PRO A 83 -11.02 -0.84 13.91
C PRO A 83 -10.50 -2.25 13.64
N ILE A 84 -9.81 -2.49 12.52
CA ILE A 84 -9.34 -3.82 12.13
C ILE A 84 -8.01 -4.17 12.78
N ASN A 85 -7.00 -3.32 12.67
CA ASN A 85 -5.65 -3.64 13.11
C ASN A 85 -5.21 -2.95 14.41
N GLN A 86 -5.91 -1.92 14.87
CA GLN A 86 -5.67 -1.25 16.16
C GLN A 86 -4.17 -0.97 16.41
N GLY A 87 -3.48 -0.44 15.40
CA GLY A 87 -2.07 -0.13 15.45
C GLY A 87 -1.12 -1.30 15.15
N THR A 88 -1.59 -2.55 15.06
CA THR A 88 -0.75 -3.70 14.75
C THR A 88 -0.53 -3.81 13.24
N LEU A 89 0.68 -4.26 12.84
CA LEU A 89 1.01 -4.53 11.45
C LEU A 89 1.79 -5.84 11.35
N CYS A 90 1.56 -6.57 10.26
CA CYS A 90 2.42 -7.70 9.89
C CYS A 90 3.77 -7.20 9.34
N PRO A 91 4.79 -8.07 9.19
CA PRO A 91 6.11 -7.67 8.69
C PRO A 91 6.08 -6.92 7.35
N LYS A 92 5.15 -7.25 6.44
CA LYS A 92 4.98 -6.53 5.17
C LYS A 92 4.50 -5.09 5.38
N GLY A 93 3.52 -4.89 6.28
CA GLY A 93 3.00 -3.56 6.61
C GLY A 93 4.05 -2.67 7.27
N ILE A 94 4.83 -3.21 8.21
CA ILE A 94 5.92 -2.50 8.87
C ILE A 94 6.99 -2.04 7.87
N THR A 95 7.27 -2.84 6.84
CA THR A 95 8.28 -2.54 5.82
C THR A 95 7.74 -1.74 4.62
N LEU A 96 6.50 -1.28 4.67
CA LEU A 96 5.84 -0.56 3.57
C LEU A 96 6.64 0.68 3.11
N LYS A 97 7.27 1.41 4.05
CA LYS A 97 8.14 2.54 3.71
C LYS A 97 9.22 2.17 2.70
N GLN A 98 9.90 1.03 2.88
CA GLN A 98 10.99 0.61 2.01
C GLN A 98 10.51 0.39 0.57
N ASN A 99 9.28 -0.11 0.39
CA ASN A 99 8.69 -0.26 -0.94
C ASN A 99 8.34 1.09 -1.57
N ILE A 100 7.84 2.03 -0.79
CA ILE A 100 7.43 3.35 -1.30
C ILE A 100 8.66 4.15 -1.79
N VAL A 101 9.74 4.14 -1.02
CA VAL A 101 10.95 4.94 -1.28
C VAL A 101 12.05 4.16 -2.00
N ASN A 102 11.76 2.98 -2.53
CA ASN A 102 12.74 2.16 -3.21
C ASN A 102 13.13 2.75 -4.57
N ASP A 103 14.42 2.99 -4.77
CA ASP A 103 14.96 3.52 -6.03
C ASP A 103 14.77 2.56 -7.22
N ARG A 104 14.60 1.26 -6.93
CA ARG A 104 14.32 0.25 -7.96
C ARG A 104 12.84 0.13 -8.32
N ARG A 105 11.97 0.93 -7.71
CA ARG A 105 10.55 0.92 -8.04
C ARG A 105 10.35 1.35 -9.49
N LEU A 106 9.65 0.52 -10.26
CA LEU A 106 9.27 0.87 -11.62
C LEU A 106 8.27 2.04 -11.60
N THR A 107 8.61 3.10 -12.29
CA THR A 107 7.77 4.30 -12.45
C THR A 107 7.21 4.44 -13.86
N THR A 108 7.74 3.65 -14.80
CA THR A 108 7.34 3.59 -16.21
C THR A 108 6.88 2.18 -16.57
N VAL A 109 6.15 2.06 -17.67
CA VAL A 109 5.76 0.76 -18.20
C VAL A 109 6.92 0.18 -19.00
N ARG A 110 7.30 -1.05 -18.69
CA ARG A 110 8.31 -1.78 -19.47
C ARG A 110 7.62 -2.71 -20.45
N TYR A 111 7.93 -2.51 -21.71
CA TYR A 111 7.41 -3.29 -22.83
C TYR A 111 8.51 -4.10 -23.51
N ARG A 112 8.18 -5.32 -23.87
CA ARG A 112 9.03 -6.16 -24.71
C ARG A 112 8.22 -6.65 -25.90
N ALA A 113 8.67 -6.32 -27.10
CA ALA A 113 8.01 -6.76 -28.32
C ALA A 113 8.08 -8.30 -28.49
N PRO A 114 7.11 -8.93 -29.15
CA PRO A 114 7.15 -10.36 -29.46
C PRO A 114 8.46 -10.73 -30.17
N GLY A 115 9.14 -11.78 -29.68
CA GLY A 115 10.43 -12.23 -30.21
C GLY A 115 11.64 -11.38 -29.82
N SER A 116 11.46 -10.20 -29.24
CA SER A 116 12.56 -9.35 -28.77
C SER A 116 13.14 -9.83 -27.44
N ARG A 117 14.44 -9.59 -27.22
CA ARG A 117 15.11 -9.75 -25.93
C ARG A 117 15.30 -8.42 -25.20
N VAL A 118 14.96 -7.31 -25.84
CA VAL A 118 15.17 -5.96 -25.32
C VAL A 118 13.88 -5.45 -24.68
N TRP A 119 14.01 -4.86 -23.49
CA TRP A 119 12.94 -4.15 -22.80
C TRP A 119 13.04 -2.65 -23.10
N GLU A 120 11.91 -2.03 -23.40
CA GLU A 120 11.78 -0.62 -23.70
C GLU A 120 10.87 0.04 -22.67
N ASP A 121 11.23 1.23 -22.22
CA ASP A 121 10.36 2.03 -21.36
C ASP A 121 9.33 2.76 -22.22
N LYS A 122 8.07 2.66 -21.85
CA LYS A 122 6.93 3.28 -22.53
C LYS A 122 6.16 4.16 -21.55
N SER A 123 5.47 5.18 -22.08
CA SER A 123 4.56 6.00 -21.27
C SER A 123 3.33 5.20 -20.86
N TRP A 124 2.67 5.65 -19.79
CA TRP A 124 1.41 5.09 -19.36
C TRP A 124 0.31 5.26 -20.42
N ASP A 125 0.24 6.41 -21.09
CA ASP A 125 -0.75 6.67 -22.14
C ASP A 125 -0.59 5.67 -23.29
N TRP A 126 0.63 5.42 -23.74
CA TRP A 126 0.91 4.42 -24.76
C TRP A 126 0.46 3.02 -24.34
N ALA A 127 0.73 2.65 -23.08
CA ALA A 127 0.39 1.31 -22.58
C ALA A 127 -1.12 1.13 -22.44
N ILE A 128 -1.82 2.12 -21.88
CA ILE A 128 -3.27 2.11 -21.70
C ILE A 128 -3.98 2.04 -23.06
N ASP A 129 -3.58 2.87 -24.02
CA ASP A 129 -4.15 2.86 -25.38
C ASP A 129 -3.94 1.49 -26.06
N ARG A 130 -2.73 0.93 -25.98
CA ARG A 130 -2.44 -0.38 -26.56
C ARG A 130 -3.26 -1.51 -25.92
N ILE A 131 -3.39 -1.52 -24.60
CA ILE A 131 -4.19 -2.51 -23.86
C ILE A 131 -5.66 -2.35 -24.25
N ALA A 132 -6.18 -1.13 -24.25
CA ALA A 132 -7.58 -0.84 -24.58
C ALA A 132 -7.92 -1.29 -26.01
N ARG A 133 -7.06 -1.01 -26.99
CA ARG A 133 -7.24 -1.47 -28.38
C ARG A 133 -7.22 -2.99 -28.48
N SER A 134 -6.32 -3.65 -27.76
CA SER A 134 -6.24 -5.12 -27.78
C SER A 134 -7.50 -5.75 -27.18
N LEU A 135 -7.96 -5.25 -26.03
CA LEU A 135 -9.19 -5.69 -25.37
C LEU A 135 -10.42 -5.44 -26.25
N LYS A 136 -10.52 -4.23 -26.83
CA LYS A 136 -11.62 -3.86 -27.72
C LYS A 136 -11.67 -4.79 -28.93
N LYS A 137 -10.55 -5.01 -29.61
CA LYS A 137 -10.46 -5.91 -30.76
C LYS A 137 -10.92 -7.31 -30.39
N THR A 138 -10.40 -7.89 -29.32
CA THR A 138 -10.78 -9.22 -28.86
C THR A 138 -12.27 -9.31 -28.50
N ARG A 139 -12.80 -8.26 -27.84
CA ARG A 139 -14.22 -8.20 -27.49
C ARG A 139 -15.11 -8.10 -28.73
N ASP A 140 -14.79 -7.23 -29.68
CA ASP A 140 -15.56 -7.04 -30.91
C ASP A 140 -15.63 -8.34 -31.75
N GLU A 141 -14.53 -9.13 -31.75
CA GLU A 141 -14.44 -10.37 -32.51
C GLU A 141 -15.04 -11.59 -31.78
N LYS A 142 -15.04 -11.62 -30.44
CA LYS A 142 -15.26 -12.83 -29.65
C LYS A 142 -16.41 -12.75 -28.63
N LEU A 143 -17.06 -11.59 -28.48
CA LEU A 143 -18.19 -11.46 -27.56
C LEU A 143 -19.37 -12.24 -28.09
N ARG A 144 -19.86 -13.17 -27.29
CA ARG A 144 -21.10 -13.91 -27.58
C ARG A 144 -22.27 -13.22 -26.89
N VAL A 145 -23.13 -12.59 -27.68
CA VAL A 145 -24.33 -11.89 -27.15
C VAL A 145 -25.41 -12.89 -26.76
N LYS A 146 -25.59 -13.95 -27.60
CA LYS A 146 -26.59 -14.98 -27.37
C LYS A 146 -26.00 -16.38 -27.37
N ASP A 147 -26.66 -17.32 -26.70
CA ASP A 147 -26.33 -18.75 -26.75
C ASP A 147 -27.06 -19.46 -27.94
N ALA A 148 -26.84 -20.76 -28.03
CA ALA A 148 -27.47 -21.58 -29.07
C ALA A 148 -29.00 -21.65 -28.98
N GLN A 149 -29.59 -21.32 -27.83
CA GLN A 149 -31.04 -21.29 -27.58
C GLN A 149 -31.61 -19.88 -27.72
N GLY A 150 -30.83 -18.89 -28.18
CA GLY A 150 -31.24 -17.51 -28.36
C GLY A 150 -31.33 -16.65 -27.11
N ARG A 151 -30.92 -17.17 -25.94
CA ARG A 151 -30.91 -16.42 -24.66
C ARG A 151 -29.74 -15.46 -24.63
N THR A 152 -29.97 -14.25 -24.15
CA THR A 152 -28.91 -13.24 -23.99
C THR A 152 -27.95 -13.62 -22.86
N ILE A 153 -26.66 -13.79 -23.18
CA ILE A 153 -25.60 -14.19 -22.23
C ILE A 153 -24.50 -13.16 -22.08
N ASN A 154 -24.22 -12.33 -23.07
CA ASN A 154 -23.15 -11.31 -23.07
C ASN A 154 -21.81 -11.85 -22.55
N ALA A 155 -21.34 -12.98 -23.07
CA ALA A 155 -20.20 -13.71 -22.55
C ALA A 155 -18.94 -13.50 -23.40
N LEU A 156 -17.87 -12.99 -22.78
CA LEU A 156 -16.52 -12.91 -23.35
C LEU A 156 -15.62 -13.94 -22.66
N THR A 157 -15.37 -15.06 -23.34
CA THR A 157 -14.53 -16.15 -22.83
C THR A 157 -13.10 -16.11 -23.37
N ALA A 158 -12.82 -15.26 -24.35
CA ALA A 158 -11.49 -15.10 -24.96
C ALA A 158 -10.54 -14.19 -24.17
N VAL A 159 -11.04 -13.57 -23.11
CA VAL A 159 -10.25 -12.77 -22.16
C VAL A 159 -10.43 -13.38 -20.78
N GLY A 160 -9.33 -13.58 -20.06
CA GLY A 160 -9.32 -14.00 -18.66
C GLY A 160 -8.68 -12.96 -17.76
N VAL A 161 -9.10 -12.92 -16.51
CA VAL A 161 -8.50 -12.10 -15.44
C VAL A 161 -7.97 -13.03 -14.36
N ILE A 162 -6.71 -12.85 -14.01
CA ILE A 162 -6.07 -13.54 -12.89
C ILE A 162 -5.66 -12.47 -11.89
N GLY A 163 -6.25 -12.50 -10.73
CA GLY A 163 -5.93 -11.62 -9.61
C GLY A 163 -5.08 -12.31 -8.54
N GLY A 164 -4.97 -11.69 -7.39
CA GLY A 164 -4.21 -12.20 -6.26
C GLY A 164 -4.90 -11.98 -4.92
N CYS A 165 -4.43 -12.66 -3.88
CA CYS A 165 -4.93 -12.48 -2.51
C CYS A 165 -4.33 -11.25 -1.80
N THR A 166 -3.40 -10.55 -2.45
CA THR A 166 -2.65 -9.43 -1.87
C THR A 166 -3.20 -8.06 -2.28
N ASP A 167 -4.46 -8.02 -2.68
CA ASP A 167 -5.15 -6.80 -3.07
C ASP A 167 -6.20 -6.40 -2.03
N THR A 168 -6.54 -5.11 -1.98
CA THR A 168 -7.62 -4.63 -1.12
C THR A 168 -8.99 -5.10 -1.61
N ASN A 169 -9.99 -5.12 -0.73
CA ASN A 169 -11.36 -5.50 -1.08
C ASN A 169 -11.94 -4.59 -2.16
N GLU A 170 -11.66 -3.28 -2.08
CA GLU A 170 -12.10 -2.28 -3.04
C GLU A 170 -11.55 -2.55 -4.43
N LEU A 171 -10.27 -2.90 -4.53
CA LEU A 171 -9.65 -3.22 -5.82
C LEU A 171 -10.25 -4.49 -6.41
N ASN A 172 -10.43 -5.54 -5.62
CA ASN A 172 -11.08 -6.78 -6.06
C ASN A 172 -12.51 -6.54 -6.55
N TYR A 173 -13.30 -5.75 -5.81
CA TYR A 173 -14.64 -5.35 -6.24
C TYR A 173 -14.60 -4.59 -7.58
N LEU A 174 -13.70 -3.62 -7.71
CA LEU A 174 -13.56 -2.81 -8.92
C LEU A 174 -13.16 -3.68 -10.13
N LEU A 175 -12.24 -4.60 -9.96
CA LEU A 175 -11.83 -5.55 -11.02
C LEU A 175 -13.01 -6.39 -11.49
N VAL A 176 -13.75 -7.00 -10.57
CA VAL A 176 -14.93 -7.82 -10.95
C VAL A 176 -15.98 -6.96 -11.61
N LYS A 177 -16.27 -5.78 -11.11
CA LYS A 177 -17.24 -4.85 -11.71
C LYS A 177 -16.83 -4.43 -13.12
N ALA A 178 -15.57 -4.04 -13.32
CA ALA A 178 -15.08 -3.59 -14.62
C ALA A 178 -15.06 -4.73 -15.66
N PHE A 179 -14.51 -5.86 -15.32
CA PHE A 179 -14.34 -6.95 -16.27
C PHE A 179 -15.63 -7.76 -16.47
N ARG A 180 -16.35 -8.11 -15.40
CA ARG A 180 -17.59 -8.89 -15.52
C ARG A 180 -18.75 -8.04 -16.05
N ALA A 181 -19.09 -6.97 -15.36
CA ALA A 181 -20.24 -6.14 -15.73
C ALA A 181 -19.95 -5.23 -16.95
N GLY A 182 -18.76 -4.63 -17.02
CA GLY A 182 -18.41 -3.70 -18.09
C GLY A 182 -18.03 -4.40 -19.41
N LEU A 183 -17.25 -5.47 -19.36
CA LEU A 183 -16.72 -6.13 -20.54
C LEU A 183 -17.38 -7.49 -20.87
N GLY A 184 -18.09 -8.10 -19.93
CA GLY A 184 -18.69 -9.42 -20.09
C GLY A 184 -17.71 -10.59 -19.93
N VAL A 185 -16.54 -10.36 -19.33
CA VAL A 185 -15.52 -11.40 -19.13
C VAL A 185 -16.03 -12.47 -18.16
N VAL A 186 -15.97 -13.73 -18.58
CA VAL A 186 -16.42 -14.87 -17.79
C VAL A 186 -15.30 -15.46 -16.93
N PRO A 187 -14.10 -15.76 -17.46
CA PRO A 187 -13.00 -16.31 -16.65
C PRO A 187 -12.38 -15.23 -15.77
N ILE A 188 -12.70 -15.24 -14.48
CA ILE A 188 -12.09 -14.39 -13.46
C ILE A 188 -11.72 -15.29 -12.29
N GLU A 189 -10.42 -15.42 -12.04
CA GLU A 189 -9.87 -16.25 -10.97
C GLU A 189 -8.92 -15.48 -10.07
N GLN A 190 -8.85 -15.89 -8.82
CA GLN A 190 -7.97 -15.34 -7.80
C GLN A 190 -6.95 -16.38 -7.36
N GLN A 191 -5.72 -15.96 -7.10
CA GLN A 191 -4.62 -16.86 -6.73
C GLN A 191 -4.94 -17.73 -5.51
N ALA A 192 -5.65 -17.23 -4.53
CA ALA A 192 -5.99 -17.97 -3.31
C ALA A 192 -7.21 -18.90 -3.46
N ARG A 193 -7.75 -19.05 -4.65
CA ARG A 193 -8.91 -19.90 -4.94
C ARG A 193 -8.52 -21.27 -5.50
N ILE A 194 -7.51 -21.87 -4.95
CA ILE A 194 -7.05 -23.20 -5.35
C ILE A 194 -7.57 -24.21 -4.33
#